data_1c0564620866a515ed9734864baa3ddf
#
_entry.id   1c0564620866a515ed9734864baa3ddf
#
_cell.length_a   1.000
_cell.length_b   1.000
_cell.length_c   1.000
_cell.angle_alpha   90.00
_cell.angle_beta   90.00
_cell.angle_gamma   90.00
#
_symmetry.space_group_name_H-M   'P 1'
#
loop_
_entity.id
_entity.type
_entity.pdbx_description
1 polymer ?
#
loop_
_entity_poly.entity_id
_entity_poly.type
_entity_poly.pdbx_seq_one_letter_code
_entity_poly.pdbx_strand_id
1 'polypeptide(L)'
;MERRERKLAFLRQFIQAHPHPHYEVRALIHYLISQSASLDYLEFADQVAYAPRGLLIRYQDLHGQPGLTYYKESHTYEAVDQAFHDFRLNALQEKTTFYLEFDLPDFYYEALRQDVLVENPFQPLYLGDLDQIRDETLALSQSACRQMIMRQIDQALDAKNFDLVETYLGQLNQLSE
;
A
#
# COMPACT_ATOMS: atom_id res chain seq x y z
N MET A 1 -18.36 -4.18 13.77
CA MET A 1 -17.13 -4.81 14.33
C MET A 1 -16.15 -3.68 14.61
N GLU A 2 -15.63 -3.60 15.83
CA GLU A 2 -14.68 -2.57 16.20
C GLU A 2 -13.38 -2.70 15.37
N ARG A 3 -12.69 -1.59 15.15
CA ARG A 3 -11.44 -1.56 14.35
C ARG A 3 -10.38 -2.52 14.91
N ARG A 4 -10.24 -2.60 16.23
CA ARG A 4 -9.36 -3.55 16.91
C ARG A 4 -9.68 -5.00 16.56
N GLU A 5 -10.96 -5.37 16.56
CA GLU A 5 -11.40 -6.73 16.22
C GLU A 5 -11.08 -7.09 14.76
N ARG A 6 -11.24 -6.13 13.84
CA ARG A 6 -10.85 -6.31 12.43
C ARG A 6 -9.34 -6.52 12.30
N LYS A 7 -8.53 -5.70 12.95
CA LYS A 7 -7.06 -5.86 12.98
C LYS A 7 -6.65 -7.22 13.55
N LEU A 8 -7.29 -7.67 14.64
CA LEU A 8 -7.01 -8.97 15.25
C LEU A 8 -7.40 -10.12 14.32
N ALA A 9 -8.57 -10.06 13.71
CA ALA A 9 -9.03 -11.07 12.76
C ALA A 9 -8.11 -11.15 11.54
N PHE A 10 -7.77 -9.99 10.96
CA PHE A 10 -6.82 -9.89 9.87
C PHE A 10 -5.47 -10.52 10.23
N LEU A 11 -4.87 -10.13 11.35
CA LEU A 11 -3.55 -10.61 11.76
C LEU A 11 -3.53 -12.13 11.97
N ARG A 12 -4.57 -12.69 12.59
CA ARG A 12 -4.71 -14.14 12.77
C ARG A 12 -4.81 -14.89 11.44
N GLN A 13 -5.66 -14.40 10.56
CA GLN A 13 -5.88 -15.01 9.25
C GLN A 13 -4.62 -14.91 8.37
N PHE A 14 -3.99 -13.73 8.36
CA PHE A 14 -2.81 -13.47 7.54
C PHE A 14 -1.63 -14.36 7.96
N ILE A 15 -1.35 -14.47 9.26
CA ILE A 15 -0.26 -15.30 9.78
C ILE A 15 -0.53 -16.80 9.61
N GLN A 16 -1.78 -17.22 9.64
CA GLN A 16 -2.14 -18.62 9.35
C GLN A 16 -1.86 -18.95 7.89
N ALA A 17 -2.13 -18.03 6.96
CA ALA A 17 -1.85 -18.19 5.54
C ALA A 17 -0.35 -18.06 5.22
N HIS A 18 0.35 -17.17 5.93
CA HIS A 18 1.76 -16.82 5.70
C HIS A 18 2.59 -16.96 7.01
N PRO A 19 2.87 -18.19 7.47
CA PRO A 19 3.64 -18.39 8.69
C PRO A 19 5.09 -17.93 8.47
N HIS A 20 5.59 -17.07 9.36
CA HIS A 20 6.97 -16.58 9.25
C HIS A 20 7.98 -17.67 9.61
N PRO A 21 9.11 -17.82 8.87
CA PRO A 21 10.09 -18.87 9.11
C PRO A 21 10.84 -18.71 10.45
N HIS A 22 11.12 -17.49 10.90
CA HIS A 22 11.88 -17.24 12.13
C HIS A 22 10.99 -17.19 13.36
N TYR A 23 11.43 -17.90 14.40
CA TYR A 23 10.70 -18.03 15.68
C TYR A 23 10.49 -16.69 16.38
N GLU A 24 11.51 -15.82 16.41
CA GLU A 24 11.46 -14.54 17.12
C GLU A 24 10.37 -13.63 16.55
N VAL A 25 10.25 -13.56 15.22
CA VAL A 25 9.19 -12.79 14.55
C VAL A 25 7.83 -13.41 14.86
N ARG A 26 7.70 -14.75 14.81
CA ARG A 26 6.46 -15.41 15.21
C ARG A 26 6.07 -15.10 16.66
N ALA A 27 7.05 -15.06 17.57
CA ALA A 27 6.80 -14.73 18.97
C ALA A 27 6.28 -13.28 19.13
N LEU A 28 6.85 -12.32 18.41
CA LEU A 28 6.33 -10.95 18.38
C LEU A 28 4.88 -10.91 17.89
N ILE A 29 4.58 -11.57 16.77
CA ILE A 29 3.24 -11.60 16.19
C ILE A 29 2.25 -12.28 17.15
N HIS A 30 2.63 -13.39 17.78
CA HIS A 30 1.79 -14.05 18.78
C HIS A 30 1.53 -13.16 19.99
N TYR A 31 2.50 -12.36 20.40
CA TYR A 31 2.29 -11.36 21.45
C TYR A 31 1.24 -10.33 21.03
N LEU A 32 1.33 -9.77 19.82
CA LEU A 32 0.34 -8.81 19.29
C LEU A 32 -1.08 -9.40 19.28
N ILE A 33 -1.21 -10.66 18.91
CA ILE A 33 -2.47 -11.39 18.91
C ILE A 33 -3.01 -11.64 20.33
N SER A 34 -2.14 -11.97 21.27
CA SER A 34 -2.52 -12.26 22.65
C SER A 34 -2.86 -10.99 23.45
N GLN A 35 -2.18 -9.90 23.15
CA GLN A 35 -2.38 -8.60 23.77
C GLN A 35 -3.17 -7.68 22.85
N SER A 36 -4.41 -8.07 22.54
CA SER A 36 -5.25 -7.37 21.54
C SER A 36 -5.45 -5.87 21.83
N ALA A 37 -5.35 -5.44 23.09
CA ALA A 37 -5.39 -4.02 23.47
C ALA A 37 -4.25 -3.21 22.83
N SER A 38 -3.10 -3.82 22.55
CA SER A 38 -1.98 -3.16 21.89
C SER A 38 -2.26 -2.81 20.42
N LEU A 39 -3.24 -3.49 19.79
CA LEU A 39 -3.66 -3.22 18.41
C LEU A 39 -4.35 -1.86 18.24
N ASP A 40 -4.74 -1.20 19.33
CA ASP A 40 -5.23 0.19 19.26
C ASP A 40 -4.10 1.17 18.89
N TYR A 41 -2.87 0.77 19.17
CA TYR A 41 -1.65 1.56 18.92
C TYR A 41 -0.78 0.94 17.81
N LEU A 42 -1.32 0.01 17.03
CA LEU A 42 -0.68 -0.60 15.87
C LEU A 42 -1.52 -0.32 14.62
N GLU A 43 -0.93 0.29 13.62
CA GLU A 43 -1.56 0.52 12.32
C GLU A 43 -0.87 -0.32 11.25
N PHE A 44 -1.65 -0.90 10.35
CA PHE A 44 -1.12 -1.54 9.15
C PHE A 44 -1.00 -0.49 8.05
N ALA A 45 0.20 -0.30 7.55
CA ALA A 45 0.49 0.72 6.53
C ALA A 45 1.58 0.23 5.58
N ASP A 46 1.71 0.89 4.46
CA ASP A 46 2.83 0.74 3.54
C ASP A 46 3.98 1.71 3.90
N GLN A 47 5.16 1.44 3.34
CA GLN A 47 6.34 2.31 3.47
C GLN A 47 6.65 2.74 4.92
N VAL A 48 6.54 1.80 5.85
CA VAL A 48 6.75 2.05 7.29
C VAL A 48 8.15 2.53 7.66
N ALA A 49 9.10 2.47 6.72
CA ALA A 49 10.44 3.04 6.88
C ALA A 49 10.42 4.56 7.13
N TYR A 50 9.38 5.25 6.68
CA TYR A 50 9.21 6.70 6.92
C TYR A 50 8.45 7.01 8.21
N ALA A 51 7.83 6.03 8.84
CA ALA A 51 7.10 6.23 10.07
C ALA A 51 8.06 6.43 11.28
N PRO A 52 7.68 7.23 12.30
CA PRO A 52 8.51 7.42 13.49
C PRO A 52 8.81 6.11 14.23
N ARG A 53 7.92 5.12 14.12
CA ARG A 53 8.06 3.77 14.66
C ARG A 53 7.47 2.78 13.67
N GLY A 54 8.30 2.29 12.75
CA GLY A 54 7.93 1.36 11.69
C GLY A 54 8.50 -0.03 11.92
N LEU A 55 7.67 -1.05 11.72
CA LEU A 55 8.01 -2.46 11.79
C LEU A 55 7.81 -3.08 10.41
N LEU A 56 8.88 -3.43 9.73
CA LEU A 56 8.84 -4.14 8.44
C LEU A 56 9.18 -5.61 8.65
N ILE A 57 8.25 -6.50 8.36
CA ILE A 57 8.46 -7.96 8.41
C ILE A 57 8.70 -8.47 7.00
N ARG A 58 9.90 -9.01 6.76
CA ARG A 58 10.34 -9.55 5.48
C ARG A 58 10.34 -11.08 5.51
N TYR A 59 9.90 -11.69 4.43
CA TYR A 59 9.84 -13.15 4.25
C TYR A 59 10.95 -13.71 3.38
N GLN A 60 11.58 -12.86 2.55
CA GLN A 60 12.61 -13.25 1.58
C GLN A 60 13.91 -12.50 1.85
N ASP A 61 15.00 -12.99 1.24
CA ASP A 61 16.33 -12.37 1.32
C ASP A 61 16.84 -12.14 2.75
N LEU A 62 16.52 -13.06 3.65
CA LEU A 62 16.80 -12.89 5.07
C LEU A 62 18.30 -13.04 5.42
N HIS A 63 19.10 -13.72 4.58
CA HIS A 63 20.56 -13.91 4.79
C HIS A 63 20.95 -14.29 6.22
N GLY A 64 20.11 -15.13 6.87
CA GLY A 64 20.31 -15.56 8.26
C GLY A 64 19.80 -14.58 9.33
N GLN A 65 19.25 -13.43 8.93
CA GLN A 65 18.63 -12.48 9.84
C GLN A 65 17.17 -12.87 10.14
N PRO A 66 16.59 -12.43 11.27
CA PRO A 66 15.21 -12.76 11.63
C PRO A 66 14.14 -12.26 10.67
N GLY A 67 14.48 -11.30 9.79
CA GLY A 67 13.54 -10.73 8.82
C GLY A 67 12.64 -9.65 9.39
N LEU A 68 12.98 -9.05 10.52
CA LEU A 68 12.37 -7.85 11.03
C LEU A 68 13.33 -6.68 10.87
N THR A 69 12.85 -5.56 10.33
CA THR A 69 13.53 -4.28 10.38
C THR A 69 12.67 -3.31 11.18
N TYR A 70 13.22 -2.76 12.23
CA TYR A 70 12.56 -1.76 13.06
C TYR A 70 13.15 -0.38 12.81
N TYR A 71 12.32 0.54 12.36
CA TYR A 71 12.64 1.94 12.14
C TYR A 71 12.17 2.76 13.34
N LYS A 72 13.09 3.48 13.96
CA LYS A 72 12.80 4.39 15.06
C LYS A 72 13.48 5.72 14.79
N GLU A 73 12.67 6.74 14.49
CA GLU A 73 13.19 8.04 14.08
C GLU A 73 14.16 7.92 12.90
N SER A 74 15.45 8.23 13.12
CA SER A 74 16.51 8.12 12.11
C SER A 74 17.35 6.84 12.21
N HIS A 75 16.97 5.90 13.07
CA HIS A 75 17.73 4.69 13.34
C HIS A 75 17.00 3.45 12.83
N THR A 76 17.79 2.47 12.41
CA THR A 76 17.30 1.18 11.93
C THR A 76 17.87 0.06 12.78
N TYR A 77 17.03 -0.85 13.23
CA TYR A 77 17.39 -2.00 14.07
C TYR A 77 16.87 -3.29 13.42
N GLU A 78 17.69 -4.33 13.43
CA GLU A 78 17.32 -5.65 12.91
C GLU A 78 17.05 -6.67 14.03
N ALA A 79 17.25 -6.29 15.28
CA ALA A 79 17.00 -7.12 16.45
C ALA A 79 15.52 -7.11 16.82
N VAL A 80 14.88 -8.28 16.77
CA VAL A 80 13.45 -8.45 17.13
C VAL A 80 13.19 -8.06 18.58
N ASP A 81 14.10 -8.41 19.49
CA ASP A 81 13.99 -8.08 20.91
C ASP A 81 13.90 -6.60 21.18
N GLN A 82 14.62 -5.80 20.42
CA GLN A 82 14.63 -4.35 20.55
C GLN A 82 13.29 -3.74 20.11
N ALA A 83 12.78 -4.18 18.98
CA ALA A 83 11.46 -3.81 18.49
C ALA A 83 10.35 -4.24 19.47
N PHE A 84 10.42 -5.47 19.96
CA PHE A 84 9.46 -6.02 20.92
C PHE A 84 9.48 -5.23 22.25
N HIS A 85 10.66 -4.95 22.78
CA HIS A 85 10.82 -4.20 24.02
C HIS A 85 10.25 -2.79 23.89
N ASP A 86 10.59 -2.08 22.82
CA ASP A 86 10.11 -0.72 22.57
C ASP A 86 8.59 -0.70 22.37
N PHE A 87 8.05 -1.66 21.61
CA PHE A 87 6.61 -1.78 21.42
C PHE A 87 5.88 -1.99 22.74
N ARG A 88 6.34 -2.94 23.56
CA ARG A 88 5.72 -3.28 24.84
C ARG A 88 5.70 -2.09 25.82
N LEU A 89 6.77 -1.31 25.87
CA LEU A 89 6.86 -0.15 26.75
C LEU A 89 6.04 1.03 26.24
N ASN A 90 6.09 1.31 24.95
CA ASN A 90 5.58 2.58 24.43
C ASN A 90 4.15 2.47 23.86
N ALA A 91 3.74 1.32 23.34
CA ALA A 91 2.40 1.18 22.77
C ALA A 91 1.29 1.34 23.85
N LEU A 92 1.41 0.62 24.97
CA LEU A 92 0.39 0.63 26.00
C LEU A 92 0.58 1.74 27.05
N GLN A 93 1.81 2.03 27.43
CA GLN A 93 2.10 3.00 28.49
C GLN A 93 2.08 4.43 27.95
N GLU A 94 2.82 4.67 26.87
CA GLU A 94 2.95 6.01 26.26
C GLU A 94 1.90 6.27 25.17
N LYS A 95 1.05 5.28 24.83
CA LYS A 95 0.04 5.36 23.78
C LYS A 95 0.62 5.78 22.43
N THR A 96 1.84 5.31 22.15
CA THR A 96 2.56 5.63 20.92
C THR A 96 2.11 4.70 19.80
N THR A 97 1.79 5.25 18.64
CA THR A 97 1.40 4.48 17.46
C THR A 97 2.62 3.89 16.77
N PHE A 98 2.53 2.60 16.47
CA PHE A 98 3.46 1.85 15.66
C PHE A 98 2.82 1.50 14.32
N TYR A 99 3.63 1.41 13.27
CA TYR A 99 3.19 1.06 11.93
C TYR A 99 3.81 -0.28 11.52
N LEU A 100 3.00 -1.21 11.06
CA LEU A 100 3.43 -2.57 10.70
C LEU A 100 3.16 -2.83 9.23
N GLU A 101 4.17 -3.34 8.56
CA GLU A 101 4.13 -3.77 7.17
C GLU A 101 4.68 -5.19 7.05
N PHE A 102 4.01 -6.01 6.25
CA PHE A 102 4.54 -7.30 5.81
C PHE A 102 4.97 -7.15 4.35
N ASP A 103 6.23 -7.43 4.06
CA ASP A 103 6.79 -7.38 2.70
C ASP A 103 6.33 -8.57 1.86
N LEU A 104 5.03 -8.59 1.59
CA LEU A 104 4.33 -9.56 0.77
C LEU A 104 3.22 -8.85 -0.04
N PRO A 105 3.08 -9.13 -1.36
CA PRO A 105 2.02 -8.55 -2.17
C PRO A 105 0.62 -8.81 -1.60
N ASP A 106 0.39 -10.01 -1.05
CA ASP A 106 -0.90 -10.41 -0.46
C ASP A 106 -1.27 -9.54 0.76
N PHE A 107 -0.29 -8.98 1.46
CA PHE A 107 -0.54 -8.11 2.61
C PHE A 107 -1.39 -6.89 2.23
N TYR A 108 -0.98 -6.18 1.20
CA TYR A 108 -1.67 -4.95 0.77
C TYR A 108 -3.08 -5.26 0.30
N TYR A 109 -3.24 -6.29 -0.51
CA TYR A 109 -4.53 -6.71 -1.02
C TYR A 109 -5.50 -7.10 0.12
N GLU A 110 -5.05 -7.97 1.02
CA GLU A 110 -5.88 -8.47 2.12
C GLU A 110 -6.18 -7.40 3.17
N ALA A 111 -5.21 -6.56 3.51
CA ALA A 111 -5.39 -5.46 4.46
C ALA A 111 -6.34 -4.38 3.93
N LEU A 112 -6.27 -4.09 2.63
CA LEU A 112 -7.21 -3.18 1.97
C LEU A 112 -8.63 -3.77 1.94
N ARG A 113 -8.76 -5.05 1.55
CA ARG A 113 -10.04 -5.76 1.47
C ARG A 113 -10.76 -5.83 2.82
N GLN A 114 -10.01 -5.96 3.91
CA GLN A 114 -10.55 -6.04 5.28
C GLN A 114 -10.67 -4.66 5.95
N ASP A 115 -10.39 -3.58 5.24
CA ASP A 115 -10.46 -2.21 5.75
C ASP A 115 -9.63 -1.99 7.03
N VAL A 116 -8.40 -2.52 7.03
CA VAL A 116 -7.43 -2.35 8.11
C VAL A 116 -6.17 -1.62 7.70
N LEU A 117 -5.89 -1.50 6.38
CA LEU A 117 -4.79 -0.71 5.85
C LEU A 117 -5.07 0.78 6.02
N VAL A 118 -4.09 1.53 6.48
CA VAL A 118 -4.14 2.99 6.53
C VAL A 118 -3.04 3.59 5.65
N GLU A 119 -3.30 4.77 5.15
CA GLU A 119 -2.27 5.57 4.50
C GLU A 119 -1.19 5.96 5.54
N ASN A 120 0.08 5.84 5.16
CA ASN A 120 1.18 6.27 6.01
C ASN A 120 1.32 7.81 5.93
N PRO A 121 0.99 8.55 7.01
CA PRO A 121 1.02 10.01 6.97
C PRO A 121 2.43 10.61 6.90
N PHE A 122 3.46 9.79 7.08
CA PHE A 122 4.87 10.19 7.07
C PHE A 122 5.55 9.91 5.73
N GLN A 123 4.84 9.26 4.81
CA GLN A 123 5.34 9.00 3.47
C GLN A 123 5.64 10.33 2.76
N PRO A 124 6.86 10.53 2.22
CA PRO A 124 7.16 11.73 1.47
C PRO A 124 6.30 11.79 0.22
N LEU A 125 5.57 12.88 0.07
CA LEU A 125 4.91 13.21 -1.19
C LEU A 125 6.00 13.62 -2.18
N TYR A 126 6.37 12.73 -3.07
CA TYR A 126 7.22 13.07 -4.20
C TYR A 126 6.39 13.88 -5.20
N LEU A 127 6.63 15.19 -5.28
CA LEU A 127 5.98 16.05 -6.28
C LEU A 127 6.21 15.52 -7.71
N GLY A 128 7.36 14.87 -7.95
CA GLY A 128 7.66 14.20 -9.21
C GLY A 128 6.72 13.04 -9.55
N ASP A 129 6.32 12.25 -8.56
CA ASP A 129 5.41 11.13 -8.77
C ASP A 129 3.98 11.63 -9.11
N LEU A 130 3.55 12.74 -8.51
CA LEU A 130 2.27 13.37 -8.83
C LEU A 130 2.26 13.94 -10.26
N ASP A 131 3.35 14.54 -10.71
CA ASP A 131 3.48 15.03 -12.08
C ASP A 131 3.51 13.86 -13.07
N GLN A 132 4.24 12.79 -12.78
CA GLN A 132 4.27 11.58 -13.61
C GLN A 132 2.89 10.91 -13.69
N ILE A 133 2.20 10.72 -12.55
CA ILE A 133 0.84 10.16 -12.50
C ILE A 133 -0.13 11.06 -13.31
N ARG A 134 0.00 12.37 -13.19
CA ARG A 134 -0.81 13.31 -13.94
C ARG A 134 -0.56 13.21 -15.43
N ASP A 135 0.70 13.11 -15.86
CA ASP A 135 1.08 12.98 -17.27
C ASP A 135 0.62 11.64 -17.85
N GLU A 136 0.77 10.53 -17.11
CA GLU A 136 0.26 9.22 -17.51
C GLU A 136 -1.27 9.22 -17.63
N THR A 137 -1.98 9.85 -16.68
CA THR A 137 -3.44 9.97 -16.69
C THR A 137 -3.92 10.81 -17.88
N LEU A 138 -3.21 11.89 -18.19
CA LEU A 138 -3.49 12.72 -19.35
C LEU A 138 -3.28 11.95 -20.67
N ALA A 139 -2.17 11.21 -20.78
CA ALA A 139 -1.86 10.39 -21.94
C ALA A 139 -2.90 9.28 -22.17
N LEU A 140 -3.35 8.60 -21.10
CA LEU A 140 -4.42 7.60 -21.15
C LEU A 140 -5.75 8.23 -21.58
N SER A 141 -6.09 9.41 -21.05
CA SER A 141 -7.31 10.14 -21.40
C SER A 141 -7.31 10.57 -22.87
N GLN A 142 -6.19 11.09 -23.36
CA GLN A 142 -6.02 11.46 -24.79
C GLN A 142 -6.12 10.23 -25.69
N SER A 143 -5.50 9.11 -25.31
CA SER A 143 -5.58 7.84 -26.05
C SER A 143 -7.01 7.31 -26.12
N ALA A 144 -7.75 7.31 -25.01
CA ALA A 144 -9.14 6.90 -24.97
C ALA A 144 -10.04 7.80 -25.84
N CYS A 145 -9.84 9.11 -25.77
CA CYS A 145 -10.57 10.08 -26.58
C CYS A 145 -10.29 9.87 -28.09
N ARG A 146 -9.02 9.66 -28.44
CA ARG A 146 -8.63 9.35 -29.83
C ARG A 146 -9.28 8.07 -30.34
N GLN A 147 -9.30 7.00 -29.54
CA GLN A 147 -9.96 5.76 -29.92
C GLN A 147 -11.47 5.94 -30.13
N MET A 148 -12.12 6.73 -29.28
CA MET A 148 -13.54 7.03 -29.41
C MET A 148 -13.83 7.77 -30.71
N ILE A 149 -13.04 8.81 -31.05
CA ILE A 149 -13.19 9.57 -32.30
C ILE A 149 -12.96 8.66 -33.50
N MET A 150 -11.95 7.79 -33.47
CA MET A 150 -11.71 6.82 -34.56
C MET A 150 -12.91 5.91 -34.80
N ARG A 151 -13.54 5.40 -33.75
CA ARG A 151 -14.77 4.60 -33.86
C ARG A 151 -15.94 5.38 -34.47
N GLN A 152 -16.05 6.68 -34.14
CA GLN A 152 -17.08 7.55 -34.72
C GLN A 152 -16.81 7.81 -36.20
N ILE A 153 -15.56 7.97 -36.62
CA ILE A 153 -15.16 8.07 -38.03
C ILE A 153 -15.55 6.79 -38.76
N ASP A 154 -15.24 5.60 -38.23
CA ASP A 154 -15.60 4.32 -38.85
C ASP A 154 -17.11 4.18 -39.03
N GLN A 155 -17.90 4.53 -38.02
CA GLN A 155 -19.37 4.53 -38.09
C GLN A 155 -19.91 5.54 -39.14
N ALA A 156 -19.32 6.72 -39.21
CA ALA A 156 -19.73 7.73 -40.18
C ALA A 156 -19.36 7.31 -41.61
N LEU A 157 -18.24 6.62 -41.82
CA LEU A 157 -17.84 6.06 -43.12
C LEU A 157 -18.79 4.93 -43.52
N ASP A 158 -19.17 4.03 -42.62
CA ASP A 158 -20.13 2.95 -42.87
C ASP A 158 -21.50 3.51 -43.25
N ALA A 159 -21.90 4.63 -42.65
CA ALA A 159 -23.13 5.35 -42.94
C ALA A 159 -23.02 6.25 -44.19
N LYS A 160 -21.85 6.32 -44.83
CA LYS A 160 -21.54 7.21 -45.96
C LYS A 160 -21.85 8.70 -45.70
N ASN A 161 -21.68 9.13 -44.44
CA ASN A 161 -21.88 10.49 -43.99
C ASN A 161 -20.53 11.22 -43.92
N PHE A 162 -20.10 11.77 -45.06
CA PHE A 162 -18.79 12.39 -45.24
C PHE A 162 -18.65 13.72 -44.48
N ASP A 163 -19.74 14.43 -44.24
CA ASP A 163 -19.71 15.68 -43.45
C ASP A 163 -19.33 15.43 -41.99
N LEU A 164 -19.84 14.35 -41.43
CA LEU A 164 -19.46 13.90 -40.08
C LEU A 164 -18.02 13.37 -40.00
N VAL A 165 -17.55 12.73 -41.07
CA VAL A 165 -16.15 12.27 -41.14
C VAL A 165 -15.19 13.46 -41.10
N GLU A 166 -15.45 14.52 -41.87
CA GLU A 166 -14.63 15.75 -41.82
C GLU A 166 -14.65 16.43 -40.46
N THR A 167 -15.81 16.46 -39.79
CA THR A 167 -15.94 17.00 -38.44
C THR A 167 -15.08 16.26 -37.44
N TYR A 168 -15.13 14.91 -37.44
CA TYR A 168 -14.36 14.09 -36.53
C TYR A 168 -12.86 14.07 -36.83
N LEU A 169 -12.47 14.21 -38.11
CA LEU A 169 -11.06 14.40 -38.49
C LEU A 169 -10.51 15.72 -37.94
N GLY A 170 -11.33 16.79 -37.98
CA GLY A 170 -10.98 18.06 -37.38
C GLY A 170 -10.74 17.96 -35.86
N GLN A 171 -11.59 17.22 -35.14
CA GLN A 171 -11.43 16.96 -33.72
C GLN A 171 -10.17 16.11 -33.42
N LEU A 172 -9.87 15.12 -34.27
CA LEU A 172 -8.68 14.27 -34.10
C LEU A 172 -7.39 15.08 -34.26
N ASN A 173 -7.36 16.03 -35.17
CA ASN A 173 -6.20 16.90 -35.40
C ASN A 173 -5.96 17.86 -34.22
N GLN A 174 -7.03 18.37 -33.59
CA GLN A 174 -6.93 19.21 -32.38
C GLN A 174 -6.38 18.49 -31.17
N LEU A 175 -6.54 17.13 -31.06
CA LEU A 175 -5.96 16.31 -30.00
C LEU A 175 -4.47 16.01 -30.23
N SER A 176 -3.93 16.34 -31.38
CA SER A 176 -2.54 16.03 -31.77
C SER A 176 -1.60 17.27 -31.68
N GLU A 177 -2.15 18.41 -31.35
CA GLU A 177 -1.42 19.65 -31.01
C GLU A 177 -1.28 19.80 -29.49
#